data_e5fcde539c8b86fcf830148d5ffbcb41
#
_entry.id   e5fcde539c8b86fcf830148d5ffbcb41
#
_cell.length_a   1.000
_cell.length_b   1.000
_cell.length_c   1.000
_cell.angle_alpha   90.00
_cell.angle_beta   90.00
_cell.angle_gamma   90.00
#
_symmetry.space_group_name_H-M   'P 1'
#
loop_
_entity.id
_entity.type
_entity.pdbx_description
1 polymer ?
#
loop_
_entity_poly.entity_id
_entity_poly.type
_entity_poly.pdbx_seq_one_letter_code
_entity_poly.pdbx_strand_id
1 'polypeptide(L)'
;MLQPVVRRTWGPQGDTPLQHRWERHDRLSGMSAVTVSPRRRHLDLYFALQEHNIHTPDIETFVAELLAHFPRGIILVMDRWQVHRSTARQLLRRFPHRVHIEWLPAYAPELNPDEQVWTRTKYMDLANFCPENLTDLAQAVRHSLEQTKTQQSLLRSFFAHARLEL
;
A
#
# COMPACT_ATOMS: atom_id res chain seq x y z
N MET A 1 4.44 8.24 -2.60
CA MET A 1 4.85 8.47 -4.00
C MET A 1 5.58 7.23 -4.50
N LEU A 2 5.13 6.69 -5.64
CA LEU A 2 5.71 5.53 -6.29
C LEU A 2 6.66 6.02 -7.39
N GLN A 3 7.93 5.68 -7.24
CA GLN A 3 8.95 5.87 -8.27
C GLN A 3 9.73 4.57 -8.39
N PRO A 4 10.13 4.17 -9.60
CA PRO A 4 11.00 3.03 -9.80
C PRO A 4 12.33 3.21 -9.07
N VAL A 5 12.82 2.13 -8.50
CA VAL A 5 14.07 2.11 -7.74
C VAL A 5 15.15 1.40 -8.53
N VAL A 6 16.29 2.06 -8.70
CA VAL A 6 17.46 1.46 -9.35
C VAL A 6 18.17 0.56 -8.34
N ARG A 7 18.36 -0.72 -8.69
CA ARG A 7 19.11 -1.69 -7.93
C ARG A 7 20.26 -2.27 -8.75
N ARG A 8 21.31 -2.69 -8.07
CA ARG A 8 22.37 -3.45 -8.72
C ARG A 8 21.80 -4.73 -9.32
N THR A 9 22.20 -5.01 -10.56
CA THR A 9 21.84 -6.24 -11.27
C THR A 9 23.09 -6.88 -11.85
N TRP A 10 22.95 -8.12 -12.29
CA TRP A 10 24.01 -8.83 -12.98
C TRP A 10 23.94 -8.50 -14.48
N GLY A 11 25.11 -8.29 -15.08
CA GLY A 11 25.27 -8.11 -16.52
C GLY A 11 26.53 -8.84 -17.00
N PRO A 12 26.70 -9.03 -18.30
CA PRO A 12 27.94 -9.55 -18.86
C PRO A 12 29.12 -8.69 -18.46
N GLN A 13 30.30 -9.28 -18.27
CA GLN A 13 31.50 -8.53 -17.96
C GLN A 13 31.84 -7.57 -19.11
N GLY A 14 31.98 -6.28 -18.79
CA GLY A 14 32.28 -5.24 -19.75
C GLY A 14 31.05 -4.60 -20.41
N ASP A 15 29.84 -5.12 -20.17
CA ASP A 15 28.58 -4.57 -20.68
C ASP A 15 27.69 -4.14 -19.53
N THR A 16 27.82 -2.87 -19.14
CA THR A 16 27.00 -2.30 -18.06
C THR A 16 25.60 -2.01 -18.58
N PRO A 17 24.53 -2.58 -17.98
CA PRO A 17 23.18 -2.30 -18.38
C PRO A 17 22.86 -0.81 -18.30
N LEU A 18 22.49 -0.21 -19.41
CA LEU A 18 22.06 1.19 -19.47
C LEU A 18 20.57 1.25 -19.17
N GLN A 19 20.21 2.10 -18.24
CA GLN A 19 18.84 2.33 -17.82
C GLN A 19 18.43 3.75 -18.23
N HIS A 20 17.46 3.87 -19.13
CA HIS A 20 16.90 5.17 -19.49
C HIS A 20 15.91 5.60 -18.41
N ARG A 21 16.23 6.69 -17.72
CA ARG A 21 15.36 7.22 -16.66
C ARG A 21 14.26 8.06 -17.27
N TRP A 22 13.03 7.82 -16.82
CA TRP A 22 11.91 8.68 -17.12
C TRP A 22 12.04 10.01 -16.35
N GLU A 23 12.21 11.11 -17.05
CA GLU A 23 12.49 12.43 -16.47
C GLU A 23 11.21 13.24 -16.11
N ARG A 24 10.02 12.66 -16.28
CA ARG A 24 8.78 13.38 -16.01
C ARG A 24 8.51 13.51 -14.50
N HIS A 25 7.90 14.64 -14.11
CA HIS A 25 7.46 14.95 -12.76
C HIS A 25 6.09 14.35 -12.40
N ASP A 26 5.57 13.47 -13.23
CA ASP A 26 4.29 12.80 -12.99
C ASP A 26 4.38 11.94 -11.71
N ARG A 27 3.31 11.91 -10.96
CA ARG A 27 3.30 11.29 -9.64
C ARG A 27 2.20 10.26 -9.55
N LEU A 28 2.59 9.03 -9.25
CA LEU A 28 1.65 8.01 -8.85
C LEU A 28 1.67 7.89 -7.32
N SER A 29 0.54 8.06 -6.69
CA SER A 29 0.34 7.79 -5.27
C SER A 29 -0.51 6.54 -5.11
N GLY A 30 -0.22 5.76 -4.07
CA GLY A 30 -1.01 4.58 -3.75
C GLY A 30 -1.40 4.59 -2.29
N MET A 31 -2.57 4.06 -2.01
CA MET A 31 -3.03 3.71 -0.67
C MET A 31 -3.47 2.26 -0.68
N SER A 32 -3.27 1.58 0.42
CA SER A 32 -3.66 0.19 0.59
C SER A 32 -4.11 -0.10 2.02
N ALA A 33 -4.78 -1.22 2.17
CA ALA A 33 -5.17 -1.77 3.46
C ALA A 33 -5.08 -3.29 3.40
N VAL A 34 -4.23 -3.86 4.23
CA VAL A 34 -4.22 -5.30 4.47
C VAL A 34 -5.27 -5.62 5.50
N THR A 35 -6.25 -6.45 5.14
CA THR A 35 -7.36 -6.79 6.01
C THR A 35 -7.21 -8.19 6.60
N VAL A 36 -7.70 -8.36 7.81
CA VAL A 36 -7.70 -9.64 8.53
C VAL A 36 -9.13 -9.98 8.92
N SER A 37 -9.60 -11.16 8.54
CA SER A 37 -10.92 -11.64 8.96
C SER A 37 -10.99 -11.83 10.48
N PRO A 38 -12.17 -11.69 11.12
CA PRO A 38 -12.29 -11.81 12.59
C PRO A 38 -11.78 -13.13 13.17
N ARG A 39 -11.77 -14.19 12.38
CA ARG A 39 -11.22 -15.51 12.79
C ARG A 39 -9.75 -15.67 12.39
N ARG A 40 -9.10 -14.62 11.89
CA ARG A 40 -7.69 -14.60 11.44
C ARG A 40 -7.33 -15.65 10.38
N ARG A 41 -8.33 -16.19 9.66
CA ARG A 41 -8.15 -17.28 8.68
C ARG A 41 -7.90 -16.76 7.27
N HIS A 42 -8.42 -15.59 6.96
CA HIS A 42 -8.33 -14.99 5.63
C HIS A 42 -7.82 -13.57 5.72
N LEU A 43 -6.84 -13.27 4.87
CA LEU A 43 -6.31 -11.94 4.65
C LEU A 43 -6.67 -11.50 3.25
N ASP A 44 -6.84 -10.21 3.08
CA ASP A 44 -7.05 -9.63 1.76
C ASP A 44 -6.30 -8.30 1.66
N LEU A 45 -6.09 -7.83 0.45
CA LEU A 45 -5.44 -6.56 0.14
C LEU A 45 -6.37 -5.71 -0.71
N TYR A 46 -6.72 -4.54 -0.21
CA TYR A 46 -7.43 -3.49 -0.95
C TYR A 46 -6.48 -2.36 -1.25
N PHE A 47 -6.59 -1.77 -2.42
CA PHE A 47 -5.72 -0.65 -2.80
C PHE A 47 -6.39 0.28 -3.80
N ALA A 48 -5.93 1.52 -3.82
CA ALA A 48 -6.28 2.54 -4.81
C ALA A 48 -5.03 3.29 -5.26
N LEU A 49 -5.00 3.64 -6.54
CA LEU A 49 -3.91 4.40 -7.16
C LEU A 49 -4.47 5.74 -7.64
N GLN A 50 -3.72 6.81 -7.42
CA GLN A 50 -4.09 8.18 -7.77
C GLN A 50 -2.93 8.89 -8.47
N GLU A 51 -3.25 9.72 -9.47
CA GLU A 51 -2.26 10.52 -10.20
C GLU A 51 -1.95 11.87 -9.50
N HIS A 52 -2.45 12.03 -8.29
CA HIS A 52 -2.22 13.20 -7.42
C HIS A 52 -1.79 12.77 -6.02
N ASN A 53 -1.42 13.72 -5.19
CA ASN A 53 -1.13 13.45 -3.79
C ASN A 53 -2.40 13.04 -3.05
N ILE A 54 -2.28 12.04 -2.17
CA ILE A 54 -3.40 11.56 -1.36
C ILE A 54 -3.77 12.62 -0.33
N HIS A 55 -5.04 12.97 -0.31
CA HIS A 55 -5.66 13.90 0.62
C HIS A 55 -6.76 13.21 1.42
N THR A 56 -7.28 13.91 2.43
CA THR A 56 -8.37 13.41 3.29
C THR A 56 -9.57 12.86 2.51
N PRO A 57 -10.10 13.52 1.45
CA PRO A 57 -11.23 12.98 0.68
C PRO A 57 -10.94 11.63 -0.01
N ASP A 58 -9.70 11.43 -0.45
CA ASP A 58 -9.31 10.17 -1.10
C ASP A 58 -9.38 9.01 -0.11
N ILE A 59 -8.87 9.21 1.12
CA ILE A 59 -8.93 8.20 2.18
C ILE A 59 -10.37 7.96 2.62
N GLU A 60 -11.20 9.00 2.72
CA GLU A 60 -12.62 8.85 3.05
C GLU A 60 -13.36 8.00 2.02
N THR A 61 -13.09 8.25 0.73
CA THR A 61 -13.66 7.46 -0.37
C THR A 61 -13.21 6.01 -0.28
N PHE A 62 -11.91 5.79 -0.11
CA PHE A 62 -11.35 4.46 0.03
C PHE A 62 -11.93 3.68 1.21
N VAL A 63 -12.08 4.33 2.38
CA VAL A 63 -12.70 3.70 3.55
C VAL A 63 -14.20 3.45 3.33
N ALA A 64 -14.90 4.33 2.62
CA ALA A 64 -16.31 4.11 2.28
C ALA A 64 -16.49 2.88 1.37
N GLU A 65 -15.58 2.70 0.41
CA GLU A 65 -15.54 1.50 -0.45
C GLU A 65 -15.22 0.24 0.35
N LEU A 66 -14.25 0.29 1.27
CA LEU A 66 -13.99 -0.83 2.19
C LEU A 66 -15.22 -1.20 3.00
N LEU A 67 -15.96 -0.22 3.52
CA LEU A 67 -17.19 -0.45 4.29
C LEU A 67 -18.31 -1.09 3.46
N ALA A 68 -18.30 -1.00 2.14
CA ALA A 68 -19.21 -1.73 1.28
C ALA A 68 -18.94 -3.25 1.33
N HIS A 69 -17.67 -3.64 1.47
CA HIS A 69 -17.27 -5.05 1.62
C HIS A 69 -17.44 -5.57 3.06
N PHE A 70 -17.44 -4.66 4.06
CA PHE A 70 -17.52 -5.02 5.47
C PHE A 70 -18.77 -4.43 6.16
N PRO A 71 -19.98 -5.03 5.98
CA PRO A 71 -21.23 -4.46 6.47
C PRO A 71 -21.30 -4.31 7.99
N ARG A 72 -20.51 -5.09 8.74
CA ARG A 72 -20.44 -5.00 10.21
C ARG A 72 -19.51 -3.90 10.71
N GLY A 73 -18.80 -3.21 9.82
CA GLY A 73 -17.78 -2.22 10.16
C GLY A 73 -16.37 -2.81 10.25
N ILE A 74 -15.41 -1.92 10.52
CA ILE A 74 -13.97 -2.23 10.56
C ILE A 74 -13.31 -1.60 11.78
N ILE A 75 -12.26 -2.25 12.26
CA ILE A 75 -11.24 -1.64 13.09
C ILE A 75 -10.13 -1.22 12.15
N LEU A 76 -9.91 0.08 12.01
CA LEU A 76 -8.92 0.67 11.12
C LEU A 76 -7.68 1.03 11.92
N VAL A 77 -6.60 0.29 11.70
CA VAL A 77 -5.30 0.56 12.32
C VAL A 77 -4.48 1.45 11.39
N MET A 78 -4.07 2.61 11.86
CA MET A 78 -3.36 3.60 11.04
C MET A 78 -2.10 4.10 11.74
N ASP A 79 -1.12 4.52 10.94
CA ASP A 79 -0.03 5.33 11.45
C ASP A 79 -0.49 6.76 11.79
N ARG A 80 0.40 7.53 12.40
CA ARG A 80 0.10 8.89 12.85
C ARG A 80 0.42 9.97 11.81
N TRP A 81 0.44 9.63 10.52
CA TRP A 81 0.60 10.63 9.48
C TRP A 81 -0.47 11.72 9.58
N GLN A 82 -0.08 12.98 9.29
CA GLN A 82 -0.97 14.13 9.51
C GLN A 82 -2.31 14.00 8.76
N VAL A 83 -2.28 13.46 7.53
CA VAL A 83 -3.49 13.23 6.74
C VAL A 83 -4.39 12.20 7.40
N HIS A 84 -3.84 11.11 7.97
CA HIS A 84 -4.61 10.11 8.72
C HIS A 84 -5.29 10.71 9.95
N ARG A 85 -4.60 11.59 10.68
CA ARG A 85 -5.18 12.28 11.85
C ARG A 85 -6.35 13.20 11.49
N SER A 86 -6.26 13.91 10.36
CA SER A 86 -7.36 14.77 9.89
C SER A 86 -8.54 13.94 9.43
N THR A 87 -8.27 12.87 8.66
CA THR A 87 -9.26 11.95 8.13
C THR A 87 -10.00 11.20 9.23
N ALA A 88 -9.29 10.78 10.28
CA ALA A 88 -9.87 10.03 11.41
C ALA A 88 -11.10 10.71 12.01
N ARG A 89 -11.02 12.03 12.23
CA ARG A 89 -12.14 12.82 12.78
C ARG A 89 -13.36 12.81 11.84
N GLN A 90 -13.13 12.86 10.54
CA GLN A 90 -14.20 12.87 9.54
C GLN A 90 -14.82 11.48 9.41
N LEU A 91 -14.02 10.42 9.39
CA LEU A 91 -14.49 9.04 9.36
C LEU A 91 -15.37 8.70 10.57
N LEU A 92 -14.95 9.09 11.78
CA LEU A 92 -15.73 8.85 13.00
C LEU A 92 -17.06 9.63 13.01
N ARG A 93 -17.10 10.81 12.39
CA ARG A 93 -18.36 11.58 12.23
C ARG A 93 -19.28 10.95 11.18
N ARG A 94 -18.71 10.52 10.06
CA ARG A 94 -19.46 9.97 8.93
C ARG A 94 -19.94 8.54 9.17
N PHE A 95 -19.17 7.73 9.89
CA PHE A 95 -19.42 6.32 10.14
C PHE A 95 -19.29 5.93 11.63
N PRO A 96 -20.05 6.58 12.55
CA PRO A 96 -19.81 6.53 14.00
C PRO A 96 -19.88 5.12 14.61
N HIS A 97 -20.63 4.19 13.99
CA HIS A 97 -20.80 2.82 14.51
C HIS A 97 -20.16 1.76 13.62
N ARG A 98 -19.46 2.18 12.56
CA ARG A 98 -18.89 1.26 11.56
C ARG A 98 -17.38 1.35 11.45
N VAL A 99 -16.78 2.41 11.95
CA VAL A 99 -15.33 2.61 11.96
C VAL A 99 -14.87 2.79 13.40
N HIS A 100 -13.98 1.94 13.84
CA HIS A 100 -13.19 2.13 15.05
C HIS A 100 -11.73 2.36 14.63
N ILE A 101 -11.07 3.34 15.24
CA ILE A 101 -9.70 3.71 14.85
C ILE A 101 -8.74 3.38 15.97
N GLU A 102 -7.71 2.64 15.62
CA GLU A 102 -6.55 2.34 16.45
C GLU A 102 -5.29 2.95 15.83
N TRP A 103 -4.39 3.40 16.69
CA TRP A 103 -3.17 4.05 16.24
C TRP A 103 -1.94 3.21 16.47
N LEU A 104 -1.15 3.01 15.43
CA LEU A 104 0.20 2.49 15.61
C LEU A 104 1.05 3.44 16.47
N PRO A 105 2.04 2.91 17.18
CA PRO A 105 3.03 3.73 17.87
C PRO A 105 3.68 4.73 16.90
N ALA A 106 4.05 5.90 17.41
CA ALA A 106 4.76 6.88 16.60
C ALA A 106 6.14 6.33 16.19
N TYR A 107 6.54 6.60 14.95
CA TYR A 107 7.85 6.21 14.40
C TYR A 107 8.12 4.70 14.42
N ALA A 108 7.10 3.88 14.25
CA ALA A 108 7.20 2.42 14.23
C ALA A 108 6.64 1.84 12.91
N PRO A 109 7.19 2.18 11.74
CA PRO A 109 6.73 1.65 10.45
C PRO A 109 6.90 0.13 10.36
N GLU A 110 7.86 -0.44 11.10
CA GLU A 110 8.09 -1.89 11.19
C GLU A 110 6.92 -2.66 11.80
N LEU A 111 6.01 -1.98 12.52
CA LEU A 111 4.79 -2.58 13.06
C LEU A 111 3.61 -2.50 12.10
N ASN A 112 3.79 -1.88 10.91
CA ASN A 112 2.75 -1.77 9.91
C ASN A 112 2.93 -2.82 8.80
N PRO A 113 2.10 -3.88 8.73
CA PRO A 113 2.20 -4.88 7.68
C PRO A 113 2.04 -4.30 6.26
N ASP A 114 1.29 -3.21 6.12
CA ASP A 114 1.05 -2.56 4.84
C ASP A 114 2.33 -1.94 4.24
N GLU A 115 3.29 -1.52 5.07
CA GLU A 115 4.60 -1.07 4.60
C GLU A 115 5.38 -2.18 3.87
N GLN A 116 5.15 -3.44 4.20
CA GLN A 116 5.77 -4.57 3.52
C GLN A 116 5.19 -4.79 2.12
N VAL A 117 3.92 -4.48 1.91
CA VAL A 117 3.28 -4.48 0.59
C VAL A 117 4.01 -3.50 -0.33
N TRP A 118 4.20 -2.27 0.13
CA TRP A 118 4.90 -1.23 -0.64
C TRP A 118 6.38 -1.49 -0.80
N THR A 119 7.03 -2.04 0.22
CA THR A 119 8.44 -2.47 0.15
C THR A 119 8.63 -3.53 -0.92
N ARG A 120 7.77 -4.55 -0.96
CA ARG A 120 7.79 -5.56 -2.00
C ARG A 120 7.58 -4.95 -3.38
N THR A 121 6.48 -4.20 -3.55
CA THR A 121 6.15 -3.57 -4.84
C THR A 121 7.31 -2.70 -5.34
N LYS A 122 7.86 -1.82 -4.51
CA LYS A 122 8.91 -0.87 -4.92
C LYS A 122 10.28 -1.53 -5.15
N TYR A 123 10.68 -2.41 -4.24
CA TYR A 123 12.07 -2.86 -4.17
C TYR A 123 12.31 -4.27 -4.70
N MET A 124 11.24 -5.01 -4.98
CA MET A 124 11.32 -6.34 -5.57
C MET A 124 10.67 -6.38 -6.94
N ASP A 125 9.37 -6.14 -7.01
CA ASP A 125 8.60 -6.35 -8.23
C ASP A 125 8.85 -5.27 -9.29
N LEU A 126 9.08 -4.01 -8.87
CA LEU A 126 9.39 -2.87 -9.75
C LEU A 126 10.86 -2.44 -9.68
N ALA A 127 11.73 -3.27 -9.12
CA ALA A 127 13.16 -2.99 -9.14
C ALA A 127 13.67 -2.95 -10.59
N ASN A 128 14.38 -1.87 -10.94
CA ASN A 128 14.89 -1.62 -12.30
C ASN A 128 13.80 -1.52 -13.39
N PHE A 129 12.53 -1.40 -13.03
CA PHE A 129 11.47 -1.15 -13.99
C PHE A 129 11.60 0.27 -14.55
N CYS A 130 11.56 0.40 -15.87
CA CYS A 130 11.63 1.69 -16.57
C CYS A 130 10.32 1.93 -17.32
N PRO A 131 9.31 2.56 -16.69
CA PRO A 131 8.06 2.85 -17.36
C PRO A 131 8.25 3.91 -18.46
N GLU A 132 7.53 3.75 -19.54
CA GLU A 132 7.52 4.75 -20.64
C GLU A 132 6.62 5.95 -20.28
N ASN A 133 5.62 5.73 -19.44
CA ASN A 133 4.65 6.75 -19.03
C ASN A 133 3.98 6.37 -17.69
N LEU A 134 3.13 7.27 -17.19
CA LEU A 134 2.42 7.07 -15.92
C LEU A 134 1.44 5.89 -15.96
N THR A 135 0.80 5.67 -17.10
CA THR A 135 -0.13 4.55 -17.30
C THR A 135 0.59 3.21 -17.18
N ASP A 136 1.76 3.10 -17.80
CA ASP A 136 2.60 1.90 -17.74
C ASP A 136 3.05 1.64 -16.27
N LEU A 137 3.50 2.68 -15.56
CA LEU A 137 3.81 2.57 -14.14
C LEU A 137 2.59 2.11 -13.32
N ALA A 138 1.42 2.71 -13.56
CA ALA A 138 0.20 2.36 -12.83
C ALA A 138 -0.24 0.91 -13.10
N GLN A 139 -0.10 0.42 -14.33
CA GLN A 139 -0.39 -0.97 -14.69
C GLN A 139 0.57 -1.94 -13.99
N ALA A 140 1.87 -1.65 -13.99
CA ALA A 140 2.87 -2.48 -13.34
C ALA A 140 2.67 -2.54 -11.82
N VAL A 141 2.38 -1.39 -11.18
CA VAL A 141 2.03 -1.33 -9.76
C VAL A 141 0.77 -2.15 -9.46
N ARG A 142 -0.28 -1.96 -10.25
CA ARG A 142 -1.54 -2.72 -10.09
C ARG A 142 -1.29 -4.21 -10.20
N HIS A 143 -0.54 -4.64 -11.19
CA HIS A 143 -0.19 -6.05 -11.38
C HIS A 143 0.54 -6.64 -10.15
N SER A 144 1.55 -5.95 -9.63
CA SER A 144 2.26 -6.34 -8.41
C SER A 144 1.32 -6.49 -7.20
N LEU A 145 0.43 -5.51 -7.00
CA LEU A 145 -0.51 -5.53 -5.87
C LEU A 145 -1.55 -6.66 -6.01
N GLU A 146 -2.08 -6.89 -7.22
CA GLU A 146 -3.01 -8.00 -7.48
C GLU A 146 -2.33 -9.36 -7.28
N GLN A 147 -1.10 -9.54 -7.71
CA GLN A 147 -0.34 -10.75 -7.41
C GLN A 147 -0.12 -10.94 -5.90
N THR A 148 0.21 -9.88 -5.18
CA THR A 148 0.37 -9.93 -3.72
C THR A 148 -0.93 -10.33 -3.03
N LYS A 149 -2.06 -9.76 -3.47
CA LYS A 149 -3.40 -10.02 -2.96
C LYS A 149 -3.76 -11.50 -2.99
N THR A 150 -3.38 -12.22 -4.04
CA THR A 150 -3.71 -13.65 -4.20
C THR A 150 -2.89 -14.58 -3.31
N GLN A 151 -1.81 -14.11 -2.70
CA GLN A 151 -0.83 -14.93 -1.97
C GLN A 151 -1.05 -14.85 -0.45
N GLN A 152 -1.89 -15.75 0.10
CA GLN A 152 -2.18 -15.79 1.55
C GLN A 152 -0.95 -15.98 2.43
N SER A 153 -0.01 -16.84 2.02
CA SER A 153 1.24 -17.06 2.74
C SER A 153 2.12 -15.81 2.80
N LEU A 154 2.16 -15.07 1.69
CA LEU A 154 2.90 -13.82 1.60
C LEU A 154 2.27 -12.74 2.49
N LEU A 155 0.95 -12.55 2.42
CA LEU A 155 0.25 -11.60 3.30
C LEU A 155 0.49 -11.93 4.77
N ARG A 156 0.46 -13.23 5.16
CA ARG A 156 0.79 -13.65 6.53
C ARG A 156 2.23 -13.33 6.91
N SER A 157 3.18 -13.47 6.00
CA SER A 157 4.59 -13.15 6.27
C SER A 157 4.80 -11.67 6.60
N PHE A 158 3.97 -10.76 6.06
CA PHE A 158 4.02 -9.34 6.39
C PHE A 158 3.63 -9.07 7.85
N PHE A 159 2.63 -9.80 8.36
CA PHE A 159 2.27 -9.73 9.79
C PHE A 159 3.37 -10.32 10.68
N ALA A 160 3.92 -11.46 10.31
CA ALA A 160 5.05 -12.05 11.04
C ALA A 160 6.27 -11.11 11.07
N HIS A 161 6.57 -10.42 9.94
CA HIS A 161 7.61 -9.40 9.88
C HIS A 161 7.33 -8.23 10.84
N ALA A 162 6.08 -7.81 10.92
CA ALA A 162 5.62 -6.78 11.86
C ALA A 162 5.47 -7.29 13.31
N ARG A 163 5.91 -8.53 13.60
CA ARG A 163 5.82 -9.19 14.92
C ARG A 163 4.38 -9.29 15.44
N LEU A 164 3.44 -9.42 14.52
CA LEU A 164 2.02 -9.60 14.83
C LEU A 164 1.63 -11.06 14.58
N GLU A 165 1.08 -11.70 15.59
CA GLU A 165 0.55 -13.06 15.50
C GLU A 165 -0.88 -13.06 14.97
N LEU A 166 -1.16 -13.94 13.99
CA LEU A 166 -2.46 -14.10 13.36
C LEU A 166 -3.11 -15.43 13.71
#